data_93bd7cdfbeec8a5567574f32b5b50688
#
_entry.id   93bd7cdfbeec8a5567574f32b5b50688
#
_cell.length_a   1.000
_cell.length_b   1.000
_cell.length_c   1.000
_cell.angle_alpha   90.00
_cell.angle_beta   90.00
_cell.angle_gamma   90.00
#
_symmetry.space_group_name_H-M   'P 1'
#
loop_
_entity.id
_entity.type
_entity.pdbx_description
1 polymer ?
#
loop_
_entity_poly.entity_id
_entity_poly.type
_entity_poly.pdbx_seq_one_letter_code
_entity_poly.pdbx_strand_id
1 'polypeptide(L)'
;MGRGASFYNTAQFIGTFMTTALARIQPDSFLTLHYRLSGPGGDLINTFSDSPSTLTLGNGELSPAVEECLHGLQEGTRATFELPAGVAFGEPNPALRQWVAARQLREMGVTAVVYNPGEVVKFFNPEGTGSFAGVVVQVGTEPGERSVLFDFNHPLAGQSVTFEVQVIGIL
;
A
#
# COMPACT_ATOMS: atom_id res chain seq x y z
N MET A 1 -3.96 -33.44 -77.06
CA MET A 1 -4.93 -33.32 -76.00
C MET A 1 -4.19 -33.17 -74.66
N GLY A 2 -3.93 -31.96 -74.23
CA GLY A 2 -3.31 -31.69 -72.95
C GLY A 2 -4.31 -31.02 -72.07
N ARG A 3 -4.61 -31.63 -70.95
CA ARG A 3 -5.38 -30.97 -69.90
C ARG A 3 -4.41 -30.43 -68.87
N GLY A 4 -4.28 -29.11 -68.85
CA GLY A 4 -3.52 -28.39 -67.84
C GLY A 4 -4.24 -28.47 -66.50
N ALA A 5 -3.57 -29.05 -65.52
CA ALA A 5 -3.99 -28.98 -64.15
C ALA A 5 -3.61 -27.64 -63.61
N SER A 6 -4.62 -26.82 -63.32
CA SER A 6 -4.46 -25.56 -62.59
C SER A 6 -4.24 -25.85 -61.14
N PHE A 7 -3.01 -25.66 -60.71
CA PHE A 7 -2.72 -25.69 -59.27
C PHE A 7 -3.10 -24.32 -58.67
N TYR A 8 -4.24 -24.28 -58.01
CA TYR A 8 -4.60 -23.16 -57.17
C TYR A 8 -3.71 -23.21 -55.92
N ASN A 9 -2.73 -22.36 -55.89
CA ASN A 9 -1.90 -22.17 -54.72
C ASN A 9 -2.74 -21.38 -53.71
N THR A 10 -3.37 -22.13 -52.80
CA THR A 10 -4.03 -21.53 -51.67
C THR A 10 -2.96 -21.07 -50.72
N ALA A 11 -2.54 -19.82 -50.85
CA ALA A 11 -1.74 -19.17 -49.83
C ALA A 11 -2.54 -19.17 -48.53
N GLN A 12 -2.23 -20.11 -47.66
CA GLN A 12 -2.70 -20.03 -46.27
C GLN A 12 -2.03 -18.82 -45.66
N PHE A 13 -2.79 -17.75 -45.52
CA PHE A 13 -2.47 -16.68 -44.58
C PHE A 13 -2.52 -17.30 -43.20
N ILE A 14 -1.39 -17.81 -42.72
CA ILE A 14 -1.16 -18.03 -41.32
C ILE A 14 -1.03 -16.61 -40.74
N GLY A 15 -2.16 -16.05 -40.32
CA GLY A 15 -2.17 -14.86 -39.52
C GLY A 15 -1.36 -15.18 -38.26
N THR A 16 -0.14 -14.70 -38.23
CA THR A 16 0.63 -14.64 -36.98
C THR A 16 -0.15 -13.72 -36.08
N PHE A 17 -1.02 -14.29 -35.26
CA PHE A 17 -1.51 -13.55 -34.11
C PHE A 17 -0.29 -13.28 -33.26
N MET A 18 0.28 -12.12 -33.42
CA MET A 18 1.17 -11.55 -32.42
C MET A 18 0.31 -11.41 -31.17
N THR A 19 0.34 -12.44 -30.34
CA THR A 19 -0.13 -12.32 -28.97
C THR A 19 0.85 -11.35 -28.33
N THR A 20 0.48 -10.09 -28.29
CA THR A 20 1.22 -9.12 -27.50
C THR A 20 1.14 -9.62 -26.07
N ALA A 21 2.22 -10.18 -25.56
CA ALA A 21 2.29 -10.61 -24.19
C ALA A 21 2.02 -9.38 -23.33
N LEU A 22 0.94 -9.42 -22.55
CA LEU A 22 0.62 -8.35 -21.63
C LEU A 22 1.81 -8.15 -20.67
N ALA A 23 2.16 -6.90 -20.46
CA ALA A 23 3.24 -6.54 -19.54
C ALA A 23 2.96 -7.15 -18.17
N ARG A 24 4.01 -7.68 -17.53
CA ARG A 24 3.95 -8.23 -16.17
C ARG A 24 4.72 -7.33 -15.24
N ILE A 25 4.21 -7.22 -14.03
CA ILE A 25 4.87 -6.48 -12.96
C ILE A 25 6.19 -7.15 -12.62
N GLN A 26 7.26 -6.39 -12.66
CA GLN A 26 8.62 -6.78 -12.30
C GLN A 26 9.15 -5.85 -11.20
N PRO A 27 10.27 -6.20 -10.55
CA PRO A 27 10.97 -5.26 -9.67
C PRO A 27 11.24 -3.94 -10.42
N ASP A 28 11.10 -2.83 -9.71
CA ASP A 28 11.28 -1.46 -10.24
C ASP A 28 10.24 -1.00 -11.27
N SER A 29 9.19 -1.78 -11.54
CA SER A 29 8.09 -1.35 -12.42
C SER A 29 7.40 -0.11 -11.86
N PHE A 30 7.10 0.85 -12.75
CA PHE A 30 6.21 1.96 -12.44
C PHE A 30 4.78 1.54 -12.74
N LEU A 31 3.92 1.63 -11.74
CA LEU A 31 2.57 1.09 -11.77
C LEU A 31 1.52 2.19 -11.66
N THR A 32 0.44 2.02 -12.41
CA THR A 32 -0.83 2.70 -12.16
C THR A 32 -1.85 1.64 -11.75
N LEU A 33 -2.43 1.77 -10.58
CA LEU A 33 -3.35 0.77 -10.05
C LEU A 33 -4.38 1.37 -9.09
N HIS A 34 -5.52 0.70 -8.98
CA HIS A 34 -6.38 0.84 -7.81
C HIS A 34 -6.05 -0.24 -6.79
N TYR A 35 -6.06 0.12 -5.52
CA TYR A 35 -5.89 -0.85 -4.45
C TYR A 35 -6.66 -0.49 -3.20
N ARG A 36 -6.93 -1.51 -2.41
CA ARG A 36 -7.55 -1.41 -1.10
C ARG A 36 -6.75 -2.25 -0.11
N LEU A 37 -6.41 -1.64 0.99
CA LEU A 37 -5.85 -2.30 2.16
C LEU A 37 -6.87 -2.23 3.28
N SER A 38 -7.31 -3.37 3.76
CA SER A 38 -8.27 -3.47 4.86
C SER A 38 -7.82 -4.45 5.91
N GLY A 39 -8.18 -4.16 7.14
CA GLY A 39 -7.99 -5.02 8.30
C GLY A 39 -9.33 -5.32 8.97
N PRO A 40 -9.31 -5.98 10.15
CA PRO A 40 -10.53 -6.30 10.89
C PRO A 40 -11.41 -5.11 11.25
N GLY A 41 -10.80 -3.91 11.37
CA GLY A 41 -11.51 -2.67 11.68
C GLY A 41 -12.05 -1.91 10.46
N GLY A 42 -11.84 -2.42 9.24
CA GLY A 42 -12.27 -1.80 7.99
C GLY A 42 -11.11 -1.37 7.08
N ASP A 43 -11.43 -0.52 6.11
CA ASP A 43 -10.47 -0.04 5.12
C ASP A 43 -9.50 1.00 5.73
N LEU A 44 -8.21 0.77 5.54
CA LEU A 44 -7.18 1.77 5.81
C LEU A 44 -6.98 2.68 4.58
N ILE A 45 -6.90 2.06 3.40
CA ILE A 45 -6.76 2.74 2.11
C ILE A 45 -7.72 2.08 1.13
N ASN A 46 -8.42 2.90 0.35
CA ASN A 46 -9.29 2.44 -0.72
C ASN A 46 -9.31 3.47 -1.85
N THR A 47 -8.63 3.17 -2.94
CA THR A 47 -8.58 4.06 -4.11
C THR A 47 -9.64 3.74 -5.16
N PHE A 48 -10.42 2.67 -5.00
CA PHE A 48 -11.47 2.29 -5.97
C PHE A 48 -12.61 3.32 -6.05
N SER A 49 -12.81 4.07 -4.99
CA SER A 49 -13.79 5.16 -4.94
C SER A 49 -13.21 6.53 -5.27
N ASP A 50 -11.94 6.58 -5.63
CA ASP A 50 -11.19 7.81 -5.87
C ASP A 50 -10.29 7.65 -7.11
N SER A 51 -9.23 8.43 -7.22
CA SER A 51 -8.26 8.33 -8.31
C SER A 51 -7.31 7.16 -8.13
N PRO A 52 -6.87 6.51 -9.23
CA PRO A 52 -5.85 5.47 -9.15
C PRO A 52 -4.53 6.04 -8.61
N SER A 53 -3.80 5.20 -7.91
CA SER A 53 -2.47 5.50 -7.41
C SER A 53 -1.40 5.15 -8.43
N THR A 54 -0.34 5.93 -8.44
CA THR A 54 0.89 5.63 -9.17
C THR A 54 2.00 5.40 -8.17
N LEU A 55 2.78 4.35 -8.38
CA LEU A 55 3.90 4.01 -7.50
C LEU A 55 4.99 3.25 -8.27
N THR A 56 6.20 3.28 -7.74
CA THR A 56 7.31 2.46 -8.22
C THR A 56 7.57 1.35 -7.21
N LEU A 57 7.60 0.09 -7.67
CA LEU A 57 7.97 -1.01 -6.78
C LEU A 57 9.40 -0.86 -6.27
N GLY A 58 9.62 -1.24 -5.03
CA GLY A 58 10.94 -1.20 -4.40
C GLY A 58 11.32 0.15 -3.80
N ASN A 59 10.49 1.18 -3.91
CA ASN A 59 10.78 2.49 -3.32
C ASN A 59 10.32 2.65 -1.85
N GLY A 60 9.66 1.62 -1.30
CA GLY A 60 9.19 1.60 0.09
C GLY A 60 7.82 2.21 0.33
N GLU A 61 7.06 2.54 -0.71
CA GLU A 61 5.68 3.04 -0.57
C GLU A 61 4.72 1.96 -0.07
N LEU A 62 4.96 0.72 -0.46
CA LEU A 62 4.22 -0.44 0.02
C LEU A 62 5.12 -1.32 0.90
N SER A 63 4.53 -2.09 1.80
CA SER A 63 5.29 -3.07 2.55
C SER A 63 5.82 -4.18 1.63
N PRO A 64 6.98 -4.80 1.94
CA PRO A 64 7.55 -5.86 1.10
C PRO A 64 6.59 -7.01 0.83
N ALA A 65 5.78 -7.41 1.81
CA ALA A 65 4.79 -8.47 1.65
C ALA A 65 3.67 -8.10 0.68
N VAL A 66 3.24 -6.83 0.66
CA VAL A 66 2.24 -6.32 -0.29
C VAL A 66 2.84 -6.20 -1.69
N GLU A 67 4.09 -5.74 -1.80
CA GLU A 67 4.79 -5.69 -3.09
C GLU A 67 4.95 -7.09 -3.71
N GLU A 68 5.24 -8.10 -2.90
CA GLU A 68 5.36 -9.48 -3.36
C GLU A 68 4.07 -10.00 -4.01
N CYS A 69 2.91 -9.59 -3.50
CA CYS A 69 1.62 -9.92 -4.10
C CYS A 69 1.44 -9.34 -5.51
N LEU A 70 2.11 -8.25 -5.82
CA LEU A 70 2.02 -7.57 -7.11
C LEU A 70 2.90 -8.22 -8.18
N HIS A 71 4.01 -8.85 -7.80
CA HIS A 71 4.94 -9.46 -8.75
C HIS A 71 4.26 -10.48 -9.66
N GLY A 72 4.49 -10.37 -10.96
CA GLY A 72 3.98 -11.28 -11.97
C GLY A 72 2.54 -11.05 -12.41
N LEU A 73 1.81 -10.11 -11.78
CA LEU A 73 0.49 -9.72 -12.24
C LEU A 73 0.59 -9.01 -13.59
N GLN A 74 -0.43 -9.20 -14.42
CA GLN A 74 -0.51 -8.57 -15.74
C GLN A 74 -1.36 -7.30 -15.67
N GLU A 75 -1.12 -6.41 -16.61
CA GLU A 75 -2.01 -5.27 -16.84
C GLU A 75 -3.46 -5.74 -17.06
N GLY A 76 -4.40 -5.05 -16.44
CA GLY A 76 -5.83 -5.39 -16.45
C GLY A 76 -6.24 -6.43 -15.40
N THR A 77 -5.30 -7.03 -14.67
CA THR A 77 -5.62 -8.03 -13.63
C THR A 77 -6.26 -7.37 -12.41
N ARG A 78 -7.33 -7.98 -11.91
CA ARG A 78 -7.88 -7.71 -10.58
C ARG A 78 -7.69 -8.94 -9.71
N ALA A 79 -7.11 -8.76 -8.54
CA ALA A 79 -6.82 -9.85 -7.61
C ALA A 79 -7.03 -9.40 -6.17
N THR A 80 -7.32 -10.37 -5.30
CA THR A 80 -7.45 -10.15 -3.85
C THR A 80 -6.55 -11.14 -3.14
N PHE A 81 -5.76 -10.63 -2.20
CA PHE A 81 -4.82 -11.42 -1.39
C PHE A 81 -5.17 -11.26 0.08
N GLU A 82 -5.16 -12.35 0.81
CA GLU A 82 -5.28 -12.34 2.25
C GLU A 82 -3.93 -12.62 2.88
N LEU A 83 -3.45 -11.66 3.67
CA LEU A 83 -2.18 -11.75 4.38
C LEU A 83 -2.46 -12.06 5.84
N PRO A 84 -1.90 -13.17 6.38
CA PRO A 84 -2.07 -13.50 7.79
C PRO A 84 -1.56 -12.39 8.72
N ALA A 85 -2.01 -12.41 9.96
CA ALA A 85 -1.56 -11.48 10.99
C ALA A 85 -0.03 -11.43 11.08
N GLY A 86 0.52 -10.22 11.12
CA GLY A 86 1.96 -9.98 11.20
C GLY A 86 2.75 -10.10 9.90
N VAL A 87 2.14 -10.55 8.81
CA VAL A 87 2.85 -10.73 7.53
C VAL A 87 2.98 -9.41 6.76
N ALA A 88 1.91 -8.64 6.66
CA ALA A 88 1.90 -7.41 5.86
C ALA A 88 2.74 -6.29 6.49
N PHE A 89 2.58 -6.05 7.78
CA PHE A 89 3.18 -4.91 8.49
C PHE A 89 3.93 -5.31 9.77
N GLY A 90 4.27 -6.60 9.90
CA GLY A 90 4.97 -7.12 11.06
C GLY A 90 4.12 -7.15 12.33
N GLU A 91 4.75 -7.54 13.43
CA GLU A 91 4.14 -7.53 14.75
C GLU A 91 4.26 -6.14 15.40
N PRO A 92 3.31 -5.73 16.25
CA PRO A 92 3.44 -4.49 16.98
C PRO A 92 4.65 -4.52 17.91
N ASN A 93 5.45 -3.48 17.87
CA ASN A 93 6.63 -3.32 18.72
C ASN A 93 6.25 -2.51 19.97
N PRO A 94 6.33 -3.08 21.18
CA PRO A 94 6.03 -2.35 22.42
C PRO A 94 6.92 -1.12 22.64
N ALA A 95 8.14 -1.09 22.09
CA ALA A 95 9.04 0.05 22.17
C ALA A 95 8.54 1.28 21.39
N LEU A 96 7.60 1.10 20.47
CA LEU A 96 6.94 2.19 19.73
C LEU A 96 5.77 2.80 20.49
N ARG A 97 5.44 2.30 21.68
CA ARG A 97 4.55 2.96 22.62
C ARG A 97 5.36 3.84 23.55
N GLN A 98 5.19 5.14 23.42
CA GLN A 98 6.03 6.11 24.12
C GLN A 98 5.18 7.21 24.76
N TRP A 99 5.57 7.57 26.00
CA TRP A 99 5.07 8.75 26.67
C TRP A 99 5.78 9.99 26.15
N VAL A 100 5.01 10.95 25.65
CA VAL A 100 5.52 12.22 25.15
C VAL A 100 4.97 13.33 26.04
N ALA A 101 5.85 14.13 26.61
CA ALA A 101 5.46 15.25 27.44
C ALA A 101 4.80 16.36 26.62
N ALA A 102 3.83 17.04 27.18
CA ALA A 102 3.10 18.12 26.52
C ALA A 102 4.06 19.22 26.01
N ARG A 103 5.15 19.48 26.71
CA ARG A 103 6.18 20.42 26.28
C ARG A 103 6.84 19.96 24.97
N GLN A 104 7.21 18.70 24.88
CA GLN A 104 7.80 18.12 23.65
C GLN A 104 6.83 18.16 22.48
N LEU A 105 5.54 17.92 22.72
CA LEU A 105 4.51 18.04 21.69
C LEU A 105 4.44 19.46 21.13
N ARG A 106 4.49 20.47 21.99
CA ARG A 106 4.53 21.89 21.57
C ARG A 106 5.78 22.22 20.78
N GLU A 107 6.94 21.71 21.21
CA GLU A 107 8.23 21.90 20.50
C GLU A 107 8.20 21.25 19.11
N MET A 108 7.46 20.15 18.93
CA MET A 108 7.25 19.50 17.63
C MET A 108 6.12 20.15 16.81
N GLY A 109 5.57 21.28 17.24
CA GLY A 109 4.50 21.99 16.54
C GLY A 109 3.10 21.36 16.68
N VAL A 110 2.94 20.40 17.59
CA VAL A 110 1.65 19.81 17.90
C VAL A 110 0.94 20.64 18.96
N THR A 111 -0.05 21.43 18.55
CA THR A 111 -0.72 22.42 19.39
C THR A 111 -2.10 22.01 19.86
N ALA A 112 -2.45 20.73 19.78
CA ALA A 112 -3.74 20.26 20.27
C ALA A 112 -3.89 20.54 21.78
N VAL A 113 -5.02 21.09 22.16
CA VAL A 113 -5.33 21.43 23.54
C VAL A 113 -5.84 20.20 24.32
N VAL A 114 -6.49 19.29 23.62
CA VAL A 114 -7.09 18.07 24.17
C VAL A 114 -6.73 16.90 23.28
N TYR A 115 -6.33 15.80 23.89
CA TYR A 115 -6.07 14.53 23.23
C TYR A 115 -7.10 13.49 23.71
N ASN A 116 -7.67 12.75 22.77
CA ASN A 116 -8.62 11.68 23.09
C ASN A 116 -8.01 10.32 22.70
N PRO A 117 -8.17 9.26 23.52
CA PRO A 117 -7.77 7.92 23.12
C PRO A 117 -8.37 7.52 21.78
N GLY A 118 -7.55 6.95 20.89
CA GLY A 118 -7.92 6.61 19.51
C GLY A 118 -7.70 7.71 18.49
N GLU A 119 -7.42 8.92 18.91
CA GLU A 119 -7.11 10.03 18.00
C GLU A 119 -5.74 9.82 17.31
N VAL A 120 -5.69 10.09 16.02
CA VAL A 120 -4.45 10.03 15.23
C VAL A 120 -3.82 11.41 15.16
N VAL A 121 -2.60 11.52 15.65
CA VAL A 121 -1.82 12.78 15.65
C VAL A 121 -0.67 12.66 14.65
N LYS A 122 -0.55 13.64 13.79
CA LYS A 122 0.51 13.71 12.79
C LYS A 122 1.69 14.53 13.32
N PHE A 123 2.86 13.94 13.23
CA PHE A 123 4.12 14.56 13.60
C PHE A 123 4.94 14.84 12.34
N PHE A 124 5.61 15.96 12.31
CA PHE A 124 6.54 16.30 11.24
C PHE A 124 7.97 16.05 11.69
N ASN A 125 8.74 15.46 10.80
CA ASN A 125 10.16 15.29 11.08
C ASN A 125 10.83 16.68 11.12
N PRO A 126 11.62 16.99 12.17
CA PRO A 126 12.33 18.27 12.28
C PRO A 126 13.24 18.58 11.09
N GLU A 127 13.73 17.55 10.41
CA GLU A 127 14.57 17.67 9.22
C GLU A 127 13.79 17.94 7.92
N GLY A 128 12.46 18.05 7.99
CA GLY A 128 11.61 18.33 6.83
C GLY A 128 11.47 17.18 5.83
N THR A 129 11.98 15.99 6.16
CA THR A 129 12.05 14.84 5.26
C THR A 129 10.83 13.91 5.31
N GLY A 130 9.77 14.29 6.01
CA GLY A 130 8.55 13.48 6.08
C GLY A 130 7.72 13.71 7.33
N SER A 131 6.68 12.91 7.45
CA SER A 131 5.81 12.91 8.61
C SER A 131 5.52 11.48 9.04
N PHE A 132 5.23 11.30 10.32
CA PHE A 132 4.77 10.04 10.89
C PHE A 132 3.55 10.28 11.76
N ALA A 133 2.79 9.25 12.04
CA ALA A 133 1.58 9.36 12.83
C ALA A 133 1.69 8.50 14.09
N GLY A 134 1.07 8.98 15.16
CA GLY A 134 0.88 8.22 16.39
C GLY A 134 -0.58 8.21 16.80
N VAL A 135 -1.04 7.11 17.33
CA VAL A 135 -2.38 6.99 17.89
C VAL A 135 -2.32 7.25 19.39
N VAL A 136 -3.18 8.12 19.87
CA VAL A 136 -3.30 8.39 21.32
C VAL A 136 -3.87 7.15 22.00
N VAL A 137 -3.11 6.57 22.94
CA VAL A 137 -3.55 5.43 23.73
C VAL A 137 -4.13 5.90 25.07
N GLN A 138 -3.44 6.80 25.74
CA GLN A 138 -3.82 7.29 27.06
C GLN A 138 -3.27 8.69 27.30
N VAL A 139 -4.02 9.49 28.05
CA VAL A 139 -3.57 10.80 28.53
C VAL A 139 -3.21 10.66 30.01
N GLY A 140 -2.00 11.09 30.36
CA GLY A 140 -1.54 11.09 31.74
C GLY A 140 -2.29 12.13 32.58
N THR A 141 -2.58 11.76 33.81
CA THR A 141 -3.29 12.60 34.78
C THR A 141 -2.38 13.10 35.91
N GLU A 142 -1.08 12.87 35.80
CA GLU A 142 -0.11 13.28 36.83
C GLU A 142 -0.16 14.79 37.06
N PRO A 143 -0.14 15.24 38.32
CA PRO A 143 -0.06 16.65 38.64
C PRO A 143 1.32 17.20 38.23
N GLY A 144 1.34 18.14 37.33
CA GLY A 144 2.56 18.74 36.81
C GLY A 144 2.54 18.82 35.28
N GLU A 145 3.45 18.15 34.64
CA GLU A 145 3.52 18.11 33.19
C GLU A 145 2.60 17.03 32.62
N ARG A 146 1.63 17.44 31.80
CA ARG A 146 0.78 16.49 31.09
C ARG A 146 1.61 15.71 30.10
N SER A 147 1.40 14.41 30.07
CA SER A 147 2.00 13.51 29.07
C SER A 147 0.94 12.71 28.36
N VAL A 148 1.25 12.31 27.15
CA VAL A 148 0.34 11.50 26.31
C VAL A 148 1.09 10.26 25.87
N LEU A 149 0.48 9.09 26.06
CA LEU A 149 0.99 7.83 25.55
C LEU A 149 0.55 7.68 24.09
N PHE A 150 1.52 7.62 23.20
CA PHE A 150 1.29 7.36 21.78
C PHE A 150 1.73 5.95 21.41
N ASP A 151 1.00 5.36 20.49
CA ASP A 151 1.39 4.15 19.77
C ASP A 151 1.79 4.55 18.34
N PHE A 152 3.06 4.38 18.02
CA PHE A 152 3.63 4.69 16.71
C PHE A 152 3.71 3.47 15.78
N ASN A 153 3.15 2.34 16.18
CA ASN A 153 3.05 1.18 15.31
C ASN A 153 2.15 1.46 14.10
N HIS A 154 2.41 0.74 13.01
CA HIS A 154 1.48 0.77 11.89
C HIS A 154 0.09 0.30 12.34
N PRO A 155 -1.02 0.94 11.89
CA PRO A 155 -2.38 0.58 12.33
C PRO A 155 -2.74 -0.89 12.08
N LEU A 156 -2.14 -1.52 11.06
CA LEU A 156 -2.35 -2.92 10.71
C LEU A 156 -1.25 -3.87 11.19
N ALA A 157 -0.31 -3.39 12.02
CA ALA A 157 0.71 -4.25 12.63
C ALA A 157 0.04 -5.32 13.50
N GLY A 158 0.44 -6.58 13.35
CA GLY A 158 -0.15 -7.73 14.04
C GLY A 158 -1.57 -8.10 13.61
N GLN A 159 -2.11 -7.43 12.59
CA GLN A 159 -3.44 -7.67 12.06
C GLN A 159 -3.37 -8.50 10.77
N SER A 160 -4.42 -9.30 10.50
CA SER A 160 -4.64 -9.85 9.17
C SER A 160 -5.06 -8.73 8.22
N VAL A 161 -4.54 -8.76 6.99
CA VAL A 161 -4.75 -7.72 5.99
C VAL A 161 -5.31 -8.32 4.72
N THR A 162 -6.38 -7.74 4.19
CA THR A 162 -6.87 -8.02 2.86
C THR A 162 -6.36 -6.95 1.91
N PHE A 163 -5.63 -7.38 0.90
CA PHE A 163 -5.11 -6.52 -0.17
C PHE A 163 -5.83 -6.84 -1.48
N GLU A 164 -6.62 -5.90 -1.96
CA GLU A 164 -7.29 -5.97 -3.26
C GLU A 164 -6.61 -5.00 -4.21
N VAL A 165 -6.34 -5.44 -5.42
CA VAL A 165 -5.65 -4.64 -6.44
C VAL A 165 -6.30 -4.81 -7.81
N GLN A 166 -6.31 -3.74 -8.59
CA GLN A 166 -6.59 -3.75 -10.02
C GLN A 166 -5.46 -3.00 -10.75
N VAL A 167 -4.70 -3.73 -11.55
CA VAL A 167 -3.60 -3.17 -12.32
C VAL A 167 -4.15 -2.47 -13.55
N ILE A 168 -3.89 -1.17 -13.69
CA ILE A 168 -4.36 -0.35 -14.81
C ILE A 168 -3.27 -0.22 -15.87
N GLY A 169 -2.05 0.03 -15.46
CA GLY A 169 -0.92 0.22 -16.36
C GLY A 169 0.41 -0.18 -15.71
N ILE A 170 1.33 -0.66 -16.55
CA ILE A 170 2.68 -1.07 -16.16
C ILE A 170 3.67 -0.42 -17.14
N LEU A 171 4.66 0.30 -16.59
CA LEU A 171 5.76 0.91 -17.32
C LEU A 171 7.11 0.44 -16.82
#